data_5101ef970c4ff1ac0086747323337730
#
_entry.id   5101ef970c4ff1ac0086747323337730
#
_cell.length_a   1.000
_cell.length_b   1.000
_cell.length_c   1.000
_cell.angle_alpha   90.00
_cell.angle_beta   90.00
_cell.angle_gamma   90.00
#
_symmetry.space_group_name_H-M   'P 1'
#
loop_
_entity.id
_entity.type
_entity.pdbx_description
1 polymer ?
#
loop_
_entity_poly.entity_id
_entity_poly.type
_entity_poly.pdbx_seq_one_letter_code
_entity_poly.pdbx_strand_id
1 'polypeptide(L)'
;MKHGLRVLAVIPARGGTDRVPYLNIKRLGDRPLLAHTIDAAKGCGAIDRVVISTDDERVADVARGHGAEAPFLRPGTLAADIPSLKPVIVHAVREVEAAGARYDIVVVLQVTTPFRQAGAIEQALERLVSGGFDAVVSVTEDRTLSWRAEAGRLQPLFEKEGRRDEQQPVYKENGAVVALRREVLDGATRFGEKVGYLTLDKRSAFTVHDLEDFWMAERLLRTPRILFRVDGSTTMGMGHVYRSLAIADALRESSRADIAFLMTATHAEGLTTVSKYGYPVRLAGEGKLETYLEHIRDYAPEILINDLPALHDVYLRALSHLGTTTVNLVDTLDDLERTEAYAQVIVSVMNEDRETAEGFYGGPAYAILRRHFRDLPRAKELRETPRMLLLSFGGSDPQGLTLKAARALQALPRSVDIVAVAGPAFSHRREFESLAAALPRPIPLIQHAEGHIVDLMLEADLVVCSGGMSVYEIAAVGTPGLVLAQNLREESRMRSFARHGTVEYLGLGSDATEDEIARAVASLLGDPARRREMSEKGRRLVDGMGATRAAEVVLESAQKKETEGARP
;
A
#
# COMPACT_ATOMS: atom_id res chain seq x y z
N MET A 1 -21.65 23.37 -9.73
CA MET A 1 -21.86 24.34 -8.63
C MET A 1 -22.29 23.57 -7.37
N LYS A 2 -21.36 23.21 -6.49
CA LYS A 2 -21.68 22.81 -5.11
C LYS A 2 -21.95 24.12 -4.34
N HIS A 3 -23.10 24.22 -3.67
CA HIS A 3 -23.52 25.37 -2.83
C HIS A 3 -23.93 26.67 -3.53
N GLY A 4 -24.13 26.73 -4.84
CA GLY A 4 -24.58 27.95 -5.55
C GLY A 4 -23.54 29.08 -5.64
N LEU A 5 -22.30 28.84 -5.17
CA LEU A 5 -21.19 29.80 -5.20
C LEU A 5 -20.39 29.69 -6.50
N ARG A 6 -19.93 30.81 -7.04
CA ARG A 6 -19.09 30.88 -8.23
C ARG A 6 -17.61 30.88 -7.85
N VAL A 7 -16.84 29.94 -8.45
CA VAL A 7 -15.44 29.72 -8.13
C VAL A 7 -14.54 30.03 -9.33
N LEU A 8 -13.59 30.94 -9.16
CA LEU A 8 -12.54 31.27 -10.12
C LEU A 8 -11.21 30.63 -9.69
N ALA A 9 -10.62 29.81 -10.54
CA ALA A 9 -9.23 29.40 -10.38
C ALA A 9 -8.28 30.38 -11.08
N VAL A 10 -7.31 30.90 -10.37
CA VAL A 10 -6.23 31.73 -10.89
C VAL A 10 -4.91 30.99 -10.76
N ILE A 11 -4.23 30.80 -11.89
CA ILE A 11 -2.92 30.15 -11.97
C ILE A 11 -1.88 31.21 -12.33
N PRO A 12 -1.07 31.70 -11.39
CA PRO A 12 0.01 32.65 -11.67
C PRO A 12 1.19 31.93 -12.32
N ALA A 13 1.56 32.33 -13.54
CA ALA A 13 2.63 31.72 -14.32
C ALA A 13 3.45 32.79 -15.07
N ARG A 14 4.57 33.25 -14.51
CA ARG A 14 5.45 34.21 -15.17
C ARG A 14 6.29 33.56 -16.27
N GLY A 15 6.68 34.33 -17.31
CA GLY A 15 7.48 33.86 -18.45
C GLY A 15 8.92 33.48 -18.08
N GLY A 16 9.55 34.22 -17.17
CA GLY A 16 10.93 34.00 -16.76
C GLY A 16 11.11 33.82 -15.25
N THR A 17 12.05 32.99 -14.85
CA THR A 17 12.61 32.95 -13.49
C THR A 17 14.11 32.95 -13.59
N ASP A 18 14.82 33.59 -12.65
CA ASP A 18 16.28 33.64 -12.64
C ASP A 18 16.92 32.28 -12.37
N ARG A 19 16.18 31.35 -11.74
CA ARG A 19 16.68 30.02 -11.35
C ARG A 19 16.53 28.99 -12.46
N VAL A 20 15.35 28.89 -13.09
CA VAL A 20 15.09 27.97 -14.19
C VAL A 20 14.33 28.71 -15.29
N PRO A 21 14.98 29.05 -16.42
CA PRO A 21 14.30 29.73 -17.52
C PRO A 21 13.10 28.94 -18.02
N TYR A 22 11.96 29.63 -18.18
CA TYR A 22 10.70 29.06 -18.69
C TYR A 22 10.21 27.84 -17.91
N LEU A 23 10.45 27.76 -16.61
CA LEU A 23 10.06 26.63 -15.77
C LEU A 23 8.59 26.25 -15.97
N ASN A 24 7.69 27.23 -16.05
CA ASN A 24 6.25 26.97 -16.14
C ASN A 24 5.84 26.21 -17.41
N ILE A 25 6.58 26.35 -18.51
CA ILE A 25 6.34 25.66 -19.78
C ILE A 25 7.38 24.60 -20.10
N LYS A 26 8.35 24.35 -19.20
CA LYS A 26 9.30 23.25 -19.31
C LYS A 26 8.56 21.90 -19.25
N ARG A 27 8.93 20.96 -20.11
CA ARG A 27 8.25 19.66 -20.16
C ARG A 27 8.62 18.81 -18.94
N LEU A 28 7.61 18.47 -18.16
CA LEU A 28 7.66 17.46 -17.10
C LEU A 28 6.97 16.19 -17.63
N GLY A 29 7.76 15.19 -17.98
CA GLY A 29 7.26 14.04 -18.74
C GLY A 29 6.89 14.43 -20.17
N ASP A 30 5.70 14.06 -20.60
CA ASP A 30 5.16 14.28 -21.94
C ASP A 30 4.51 15.66 -22.16
N ARG A 31 4.30 16.46 -21.11
CA ARG A 31 3.55 17.73 -21.14
C ARG A 31 4.24 18.87 -20.36
N PRO A 32 3.90 20.14 -20.64
CA PRO A 32 4.43 21.28 -19.89
C PRO A 32 4.03 21.25 -18.41
N LEU A 33 4.91 21.74 -17.52
CA LEU A 33 4.64 21.82 -16.07
C LEU A 33 3.29 22.48 -15.75
N LEU A 34 2.96 23.57 -16.48
CA LEU A 34 1.70 24.30 -16.38
C LEU A 34 0.47 23.40 -16.63
N ALA A 35 0.57 22.46 -17.58
CA ALA A 35 -0.53 21.59 -17.97
C ALA A 35 -1.02 20.72 -16.81
N HIS A 36 -0.11 20.20 -15.97
CA HIS A 36 -0.49 19.44 -14.77
C HIS A 36 -1.39 20.22 -13.81
N THR A 37 -1.14 21.52 -13.67
CA THR A 37 -1.96 22.41 -12.83
C THR A 37 -3.31 22.72 -13.47
N ILE A 38 -3.35 22.92 -14.78
CA ILE A 38 -4.59 23.15 -15.54
C ILE A 38 -5.49 21.93 -15.45
N ASP A 39 -4.93 20.73 -15.64
CA ASP A 39 -5.70 19.48 -15.58
C ASP A 39 -6.30 19.24 -14.19
N ALA A 40 -5.53 19.50 -13.12
CA ALA A 40 -6.06 19.40 -11.76
C ALA A 40 -7.21 20.41 -11.51
N ALA A 41 -7.10 21.63 -12.04
CA ALA A 41 -8.15 22.63 -11.92
C ALA A 41 -9.41 22.24 -12.70
N LYS A 42 -9.25 21.75 -13.94
CA LYS A 42 -10.36 21.29 -14.80
C LYS A 42 -11.03 20.02 -14.27
N GLY A 43 -10.26 19.15 -13.63
CA GLY A 43 -10.77 17.93 -12.97
C GLY A 43 -11.60 18.20 -11.72
N CYS A 44 -11.53 19.42 -11.16
CA CYS A 44 -12.34 19.84 -10.02
C CYS A 44 -13.71 20.37 -10.50
N GLY A 45 -14.77 19.58 -10.31
CA GLY A 45 -16.13 19.95 -10.75
C GLY A 45 -16.74 21.17 -10.03
N ALA A 46 -16.06 21.72 -9.02
CA ALA A 46 -16.50 22.90 -8.30
C ALA A 46 -15.94 24.21 -8.87
N ILE A 47 -14.97 24.18 -9.82
CA ILE A 47 -14.40 25.36 -10.47
C ILE A 47 -15.23 25.71 -11.71
N ASP A 48 -15.69 26.96 -11.79
CA ASP A 48 -16.47 27.46 -12.93
C ASP A 48 -15.57 27.98 -14.07
N ARG A 49 -14.37 28.50 -13.74
CA ARG A 49 -13.46 29.09 -14.73
C ARG A 49 -12.00 28.97 -14.29
N VAL A 50 -11.11 28.65 -15.25
CA VAL A 50 -9.66 28.54 -15.01
C VAL A 50 -8.93 29.59 -15.83
N VAL A 51 -8.23 30.50 -15.15
CA VAL A 51 -7.55 31.67 -15.76
C VAL A 51 -6.07 31.64 -15.41
N ILE A 52 -5.23 31.85 -16.43
CA ILE A 52 -3.78 32.04 -16.27
C ILE A 52 -3.47 33.53 -16.18
N SER A 53 -2.67 33.90 -15.18
CA SER A 53 -2.08 35.24 -15.08
C SER A 53 -0.61 35.16 -15.45
N THR A 54 -0.27 35.63 -16.66
CA THR A 54 1.10 35.61 -17.19
C THR A 54 1.46 36.93 -17.82
N ASP A 55 2.76 37.23 -17.93
CA ASP A 55 3.36 38.38 -18.63
C ASP A 55 3.97 37.97 -19.99
N ASP A 56 3.94 36.67 -20.33
CA ASP A 56 4.59 36.12 -21.54
C ASP A 56 3.55 35.40 -22.42
N GLU A 57 3.48 35.83 -23.71
CA GLU A 57 2.50 35.29 -24.67
C GLU A 57 2.71 33.78 -24.94
N ARG A 58 3.97 33.29 -24.90
CA ARG A 58 4.26 31.86 -25.08
C ARG A 58 3.64 31.02 -23.96
N VAL A 59 3.67 31.52 -22.71
CA VAL A 59 3.01 30.87 -21.58
C VAL A 59 1.49 30.92 -21.75
N ALA A 60 0.95 32.05 -22.25
CA ALA A 60 -0.47 32.18 -22.55
C ALA A 60 -0.93 31.20 -23.63
N ASP A 61 -0.16 31.05 -24.70
CA ASP A 61 -0.48 30.11 -25.80
C ASP A 61 -0.46 28.66 -25.33
N VAL A 62 0.55 28.25 -24.54
CA VAL A 62 0.60 26.93 -23.92
C VAL A 62 -0.63 26.70 -23.03
N ALA A 63 -1.01 27.68 -22.23
CA ALA A 63 -2.19 27.59 -21.36
C ALA A 63 -3.48 27.40 -22.16
N ARG A 64 -3.68 28.19 -23.22
CA ARG A 64 -4.85 28.08 -24.14
C ARG A 64 -4.89 26.69 -24.78
N GLY A 65 -3.74 26.19 -25.25
CA GLY A 65 -3.60 24.85 -25.85
C GLY A 65 -4.00 23.71 -24.90
N HIS A 66 -3.90 23.93 -23.59
CA HIS A 66 -4.34 22.97 -22.56
C HIS A 66 -5.73 23.29 -21.97
N GLY A 67 -6.45 24.30 -22.56
CA GLY A 67 -7.83 24.59 -22.24
C GLY A 67 -8.05 25.46 -21.00
N ALA A 68 -7.05 26.23 -20.59
CA ALA A 68 -7.23 27.35 -19.67
C ALA A 68 -7.36 28.67 -20.45
N GLU A 69 -7.96 29.68 -19.82
CA GLU A 69 -8.10 30.98 -20.42
C GLU A 69 -6.92 31.89 -20.05
N ALA A 70 -6.43 32.66 -21.01
CA ALA A 70 -5.47 33.74 -20.81
C ALA A 70 -6.02 35.03 -21.47
N PRO A 71 -7.01 35.69 -20.81
CA PRO A 71 -7.74 36.80 -21.42
C PRO A 71 -6.99 38.14 -21.39
N PHE A 72 -5.87 38.21 -20.67
CA PHE A 72 -5.05 39.41 -20.53
C PHE A 72 -3.57 39.01 -20.36
N LEU A 73 -2.67 39.92 -20.63
CA LEU A 73 -1.28 39.86 -20.19
C LEU A 73 -1.07 40.73 -18.96
N ARG A 74 -0.37 40.18 -17.97
CA ARG A 74 -0.04 40.86 -16.74
C ARG A 74 0.98 41.99 -17.01
N PRO A 75 0.81 43.19 -16.44
CA PRO A 75 1.79 44.27 -16.57
C PRO A 75 3.18 43.87 -16.04
N GLY A 76 4.24 44.35 -16.70
CA GLY A 76 5.63 44.05 -16.32
C GLY A 76 5.97 44.41 -14.86
N THR A 77 5.33 45.42 -14.29
CA THR A 77 5.47 45.78 -12.87
C THR A 77 5.01 44.68 -11.90
N LEU A 78 4.12 43.80 -12.34
CA LEU A 78 3.66 42.63 -11.59
C LEU A 78 4.39 41.32 -12.00
N ALA A 79 5.31 41.41 -12.97
CA ALA A 79 6.13 40.30 -13.43
C ALA A 79 7.48 40.19 -12.68
N ALA A 80 7.93 41.30 -12.08
CA ALA A 80 9.14 41.34 -11.25
C ALA A 80 9.02 40.47 -10.00
N ASP A 81 10.13 40.22 -9.32
CA ASP A 81 10.16 39.55 -8.02
C ASP A 81 9.46 40.41 -6.98
N ILE A 82 8.17 40.13 -6.79
CA ILE A 82 7.34 40.81 -5.80
C ILE A 82 7.23 39.94 -4.54
N PRO A 83 7.25 40.55 -3.34
CA PRO A 83 7.25 39.80 -2.08
C PRO A 83 5.94 39.05 -1.80
N SER A 84 4.89 39.29 -2.57
CA SER A 84 3.58 38.67 -2.38
C SER A 84 2.84 38.44 -3.70
N LEU A 85 2.18 37.30 -3.84
CA LEU A 85 1.31 37.00 -4.99
C LEU A 85 -0.02 37.78 -4.95
N LYS A 86 -0.40 38.40 -3.82
CA LYS A 86 -1.69 39.06 -3.68
C LYS A 86 -1.95 40.11 -4.78
N PRO A 87 -1.02 41.03 -5.13
CA PRO A 87 -1.24 42.00 -6.22
C PRO A 87 -1.51 41.34 -7.57
N VAL A 88 -0.85 40.20 -7.85
CA VAL A 88 -1.05 39.40 -9.08
C VAL A 88 -2.47 38.84 -9.14
N ILE A 89 -2.92 38.27 -8.01
CA ILE A 89 -4.26 37.67 -7.92
C ILE A 89 -5.34 38.76 -8.00
N VAL A 90 -5.18 39.87 -7.29
CA VAL A 90 -6.10 41.02 -7.36
C VAL A 90 -6.22 41.55 -8.79
N HIS A 91 -5.10 41.68 -9.50
CA HIS A 91 -5.10 42.10 -10.90
C HIS A 91 -5.90 41.10 -11.76
N ALA A 92 -5.60 39.82 -11.66
CA ALA A 92 -6.27 38.77 -12.45
C ALA A 92 -7.79 38.76 -12.20
N VAL A 93 -8.21 38.83 -10.94
CA VAL A 93 -9.63 38.86 -10.59
C VAL A 93 -10.32 40.11 -11.15
N ARG A 94 -9.70 41.31 -11.04
CA ARG A 94 -10.26 42.56 -11.59
C ARG A 94 -10.41 42.53 -13.11
N GLU A 95 -9.41 42.03 -13.84
CA GLU A 95 -9.50 41.89 -15.31
C GLU A 95 -10.64 40.95 -15.72
N VAL A 96 -10.80 39.81 -15.01
CA VAL A 96 -11.88 38.86 -15.28
C VAL A 96 -13.25 39.40 -14.91
N GLU A 97 -13.36 40.14 -13.79
CA GLU A 97 -14.61 40.75 -13.33
C GLU A 97 -15.01 41.96 -14.19
N ALA A 98 -14.07 42.69 -14.79
CA ALA A 98 -14.35 43.77 -15.74
C ALA A 98 -15.13 43.30 -16.98
N ALA A 99 -15.00 42.02 -17.34
CA ALA A 99 -15.79 41.36 -18.39
C ALA A 99 -17.22 40.99 -17.96
N GLY A 100 -17.69 41.41 -16.78
CA GLY A 100 -19.07 41.28 -16.30
C GLY A 100 -19.39 40.07 -15.44
N ALA A 101 -18.40 39.22 -15.12
CA ALA A 101 -18.61 38.05 -14.26
C ALA A 101 -18.08 38.33 -12.85
N ARG A 102 -18.85 38.00 -11.80
CA ARG A 102 -18.40 38.06 -10.40
C ARG A 102 -18.25 36.67 -9.83
N TYR A 103 -17.32 36.52 -8.88
CA TYR A 103 -17.00 35.26 -8.21
C TYR A 103 -17.09 35.43 -6.69
N ASP A 104 -17.47 34.37 -6.00
CA ASP A 104 -17.58 34.35 -4.54
C ASP A 104 -16.30 33.82 -3.90
N ILE A 105 -15.63 32.88 -4.60
CA ILE A 105 -14.41 32.24 -4.15
C ILE A 105 -13.34 32.32 -5.24
N VAL A 106 -12.10 32.56 -4.80
CA VAL A 106 -10.91 32.51 -5.66
C VAL A 106 -9.99 31.41 -5.17
N VAL A 107 -9.60 30.50 -6.09
CA VAL A 107 -8.63 29.45 -5.82
C VAL A 107 -7.32 29.77 -6.54
N VAL A 108 -6.24 29.88 -5.79
CA VAL A 108 -4.90 30.12 -6.33
C VAL A 108 -4.14 28.81 -6.39
N LEU A 109 -3.66 28.45 -7.57
CA LEU A 109 -2.94 27.20 -7.83
C LEU A 109 -1.55 27.51 -8.42
N GLN A 110 -0.48 27.25 -7.69
CA GLN A 110 0.86 27.49 -8.20
C GLN A 110 1.28 26.38 -9.18
N VAL A 111 1.89 26.77 -10.30
CA VAL A 111 2.40 25.84 -11.33
C VAL A 111 3.46 24.91 -10.77
N THR A 112 4.26 25.42 -9.84
CA THR A 112 5.39 24.72 -9.23
C THR A 112 5.01 23.50 -8.38
N THR A 113 3.71 23.25 -8.14
CA THR A 113 3.25 22.08 -7.39
C THR A 113 2.47 21.14 -8.33
N PRO A 114 3.15 20.35 -9.19
CA PRO A 114 2.52 19.64 -10.31
C PRO A 114 1.68 18.43 -9.89
N PHE A 115 1.93 17.83 -8.73
CA PHE A 115 1.30 16.57 -8.30
C PHE A 115 0.03 16.74 -7.48
N ARG A 116 -0.49 17.99 -7.34
CA ARG A 116 -1.78 18.20 -6.66
C ARG A 116 -2.90 17.50 -7.41
N GLN A 117 -3.79 16.87 -6.66
CA GLN A 117 -4.98 16.21 -7.20
C GLN A 117 -6.18 17.14 -7.18
N ALA A 118 -7.15 16.93 -8.09
CA ALA A 118 -8.40 17.67 -8.12
C ALA A 118 -9.17 17.56 -6.78
N GLY A 119 -9.15 16.38 -6.15
CA GLY A 119 -9.75 16.14 -4.84
C GLY A 119 -9.20 17.06 -3.72
N ALA A 120 -7.94 17.44 -3.76
CA ALA A 120 -7.36 18.38 -2.80
C ALA A 120 -7.97 19.79 -2.96
N ILE A 121 -8.29 20.20 -4.19
CA ILE A 121 -8.97 21.47 -4.46
C ILE A 121 -10.41 21.42 -3.92
N GLU A 122 -11.13 20.32 -4.16
CA GLU A 122 -12.48 20.11 -3.65
C GLU A 122 -12.53 20.14 -2.13
N GLN A 123 -11.61 19.45 -1.45
CA GLN A 123 -11.50 19.45 0.02
C GLN A 123 -11.21 20.84 0.58
N ALA A 124 -10.34 21.63 -0.07
CA ALA A 124 -10.04 23.00 0.35
C ALA A 124 -11.28 23.88 0.24
N LEU A 125 -12.05 23.75 -0.86
CA LEU A 125 -13.31 24.49 -1.07
C LEU A 125 -14.37 24.08 -0.05
N GLU A 126 -14.54 22.80 0.21
CA GLU A 126 -15.49 22.32 1.20
C GLU A 126 -15.16 22.83 2.60
N ARG A 127 -13.88 22.76 3.02
CA ARG A 127 -13.42 23.31 4.30
C ARG A 127 -13.65 24.82 4.39
N LEU A 128 -13.39 25.56 3.32
CA LEU A 128 -13.62 27.00 3.28
C LEU A 128 -15.08 27.37 3.58
N VAL A 129 -15.99 26.63 2.93
CA VAL A 129 -17.43 26.91 3.03
C VAL A 129 -17.99 26.40 4.35
N SER A 130 -17.77 25.10 4.67
CA SER A 130 -18.36 24.45 5.86
C SER A 130 -17.74 24.95 7.17
N GLY A 131 -16.45 25.27 7.16
CA GLY A 131 -15.72 25.78 8.34
C GLY A 131 -15.87 27.28 8.58
N GLY A 132 -16.52 28.02 7.67
CA GLY A 132 -16.68 29.49 7.79
C GLY A 132 -15.35 30.25 7.81
N PHE A 133 -14.33 29.73 7.08
CA PHE A 133 -13.02 30.35 6.97
C PHE A 133 -13.00 31.47 5.92
N ASP A 134 -12.11 32.45 6.10
CA ASP A 134 -11.79 33.47 5.11
C ASP A 134 -10.89 32.93 4.02
N ALA A 135 -9.96 32.05 4.41
CA ALA A 135 -9.07 31.31 3.52
C ALA A 135 -8.78 29.91 4.05
N VAL A 136 -8.48 28.98 3.13
CA VAL A 136 -7.91 27.66 3.42
C VAL A 136 -6.62 27.51 2.63
N VAL A 137 -5.53 27.17 3.32
CA VAL A 137 -4.17 27.04 2.75
C VAL A 137 -3.72 25.60 2.81
N SER A 138 -3.21 25.06 1.70
CA SER A 138 -2.57 23.75 1.72
C SER A 138 -1.20 23.80 2.39
N VAL A 139 -0.95 22.84 3.28
CA VAL A 139 0.26 22.77 4.09
C VAL A 139 0.85 21.38 4.09
N THR A 140 2.14 21.32 4.43
CA THR A 140 2.82 20.08 4.75
C THR A 140 3.16 20.07 6.24
N GLU A 141 2.82 18.97 6.92
CA GLU A 141 3.17 18.78 8.32
C GLU A 141 4.65 18.42 8.46
N ASP A 142 5.38 19.16 9.28
CA ASP A 142 6.78 18.87 9.60
C ASP A 142 6.95 18.76 11.13
N ARG A 143 7.43 17.60 11.58
CA ARG A 143 7.75 17.31 12.99
C ARG A 143 9.26 17.29 13.25
N THR A 144 10.04 17.82 12.30
CA THR A 144 11.49 17.97 12.51
C THR A 144 11.76 19.08 13.51
N LEU A 145 12.73 18.86 14.41
CA LEU A 145 13.16 19.90 15.35
C LEU A 145 13.61 21.14 14.58
N SER A 146 12.81 22.20 14.69
CA SER A 146 12.99 23.44 13.93
C SER A 146 13.43 24.58 14.85
N TRP A 147 14.24 25.48 14.32
CA TRP A 147 14.82 26.58 15.04
C TRP A 147 14.54 27.90 14.31
N ARG A 148 14.32 28.97 15.04
CA ARG A 148 14.26 30.33 14.50
C ARG A 148 15.57 31.06 14.83
N ALA A 149 16.17 31.71 13.83
CA ALA A 149 17.28 32.61 14.05
C ALA A 149 16.75 34.01 14.42
N GLU A 150 17.16 34.53 15.58
CA GLU A 150 16.80 35.85 16.04
C GLU A 150 18.03 36.51 16.65
N ALA A 151 18.42 37.68 16.15
CA ALA A 151 19.62 38.44 16.62
C ALA A 151 20.90 37.59 16.68
N GLY A 152 21.12 36.69 15.70
CA GLY A 152 22.31 35.83 15.63
C GLY A 152 22.28 34.62 16.58
N ARG A 153 21.15 34.35 17.24
CA ARG A 153 20.96 33.18 18.13
C ARG A 153 19.84 32.29 17.58
N LEU A 154 19.96 30.98 17.86
CA LEU A 154 18.88 30.04 17.53
C LEU A 154 17.93 29.88 18.72
N GLN A 155 16.64 30.02 18.43
CA GLN A 155 15.56 29.74 19.37
C GLN A 155 14.79 28.50 18.89
N PRO A 156 14.55 27.48 19.76
CA PRO A 156 13.79 26.31 19.39
C PRO A 156 12.32 26.68 19.13
N LEU A 157 11.73 26.06 18.09
CA LEU A 157 10.30 26.10 17.83
C LEU A 157 9.57 24.88 18.42
N PHE A 158 10.23 24.11 19.28
CA PHE A 158 9.72 22.94 19.96
C PHE A 158 9.81 23.12 21.49
N GLU A 159 8.89 22.53 22.23
CA GLU A 159 8.84 22.68 23.69
C GLU A 159 9.77 21.71 24.42
N LYS A 160 9.93 20.49 23.91
CA LYS A 160 10.79 19.43 24.49
C LYS A 160 11.49 18.65 23.40
N GLU A 161 12.71 18.20 23.68
CA GLU A 161 13.36 17.18 22.87
C GLU A 161 12.66 15.83 23.11
N GLY A 162 12.42 15.09 22.04
CA GLY A 162 11.74 13.80 22.07
C GLY A 162 11.75 13.14 20.70
N ARG A 163 11.07 12.01 20.60
CA ARG A 163 10.91 11.31 19.34
C ARG A 163 10.13 12.18 18.35
N ARG A 164 10.41 12.00 17.05
CA ARG A 164 9.81 12.80 15.97
C ARG A 164 8.28 12.73 15.95
N ASP A 165 7.71 11.58 16.27
CA ASP A 165 6.26 11.34 16.34
C ASP A 165 5.58 12.03 17.53
N GLU A 166 6.35 12.38 18.58
CA GLU A 166 5.89 13.08 19.78
C GLU A 166 5.95 14.62 19.66
N GLN A 167 6.63 15.13 18.62
CA GLN A 167 6.78 16.58 18.43
C GLN A 167 5.49 17.24 17.95
N GLN A 168 5.23 18.45 18.40
CA GLN A 168 4.18 19.28 17.83
C GLN A 168 4.54 19.64 16.38
N PRO A 169 3.59 19.49 15.43
CA PRO A 169 3.87 19.77 14.03
C PRO A 169 4.02 21.26 13.76
N VAL A 170 4.99 21.59 12.91
CA VAL A 170 5.08 22.89 12.23
C VAL A 170 4.47 22.71 10.85
N TYR A 171 3.53 23.57 10.48
CA TYR A 171 2.88 23.52 9.18
C TYR A 171 3.56 24.49 8.20
N LYS A 172 3.99 23.95 7.04
CA LYS A 172 4.65 24.71 5.96
C LYS A 172 3.69 24.87 4.79
N GLU A 173 3.43 26.10 4.36
CA GLU A 173 2.68 26.37 3.12
C GLU A 173 3.43 25.80 1.92
N ASN A 174 2.73 25.10 1.02
CA ASN A 174 3.31 24.42 -0.14
C ASN A 174 2.83 24.95 -1.50
N GLY A 175 1.89 25.91 -1.49
CA GLY A 175 1.40 26.56 -2.72
C GLY A 175 0.51 25.67 -3.61
N ALA A 176 0.20 24.43 -3.20
CA ALA A 176 -0.63 23.55 -4.00
C ALA A 176 -2.05 24.11 -4.17
N VAL A 177 -2.69 24.53 -3.08
CA VAL A 177 -4.04 25.13 -3.09
C VAL A 177 -4.11 26.26 -2.06
N VAL A 178 -4.59 27.41 -2.49
CA VAL A 178 -5.05 28.47 -1.60
C VAL A 178 -6.46 28.83 -2.05
N ALA A 179 -7.47 28.45 -1.28
CA ALA A 179 -8.86 28.84 -1.51
C ALA A 179 -9.21 30.01 -0.59
N LEU A 180 -9.77 31.06 -1.11
CA LEU A 180 -10.13 32.27 -0.31
C LEU A 180 -11.43 32.89 -0.78
N ARG A 181 -12.16 33.49 0.13
CA ARG A 181 -13.32 34.31 -0.19
C ARG A 181 -12.89 35.53 -1.00
N ARG A 182 -13.68 35.89 -1.99
CA ARG A 182 -13.36 37.00 -2.90
C ARG A 182 -13.09 38.32 -2.13
N GLU A 183 -13.84 38.57 -1.07
CA GLU A 183 -13.74 39.77 -0.23
C GLU A 183 -12.39 39.92 0.48
N VAL A 184 -11.67 38.82 0.77
CA VAL A 184 -10.32 38.84 1.35
C VAL A 184 -9.32 39.59 0.48
N LEU A 185 -9.53 39.61 -0.83
CA LEU A 185 -8.65 40.31 -1.76
C LEU A 185 -8.73 41.83 -1.63
N ASP A 186 -9.83 42.36 -1.14
CA ASP A 186 -10.04 43.80 -0.94
C ASP A 186 -9.46 44.27 0.42
N GLY A 187 -9.21 43.35 1.35
CA GLY A 187 -8.63 43.66 2.66
C GLY A 187 -7.11 43.85 2.64
N ALA A 188 -6.52 44.19 3.78
CA ALA A 188 -5.08 44.44 3.93
C ALA A 188 -4.26 43.13 4.06
N THR A 189 -4.84 42.10 4.67
CA THR A 189 -4.17 40.83 4.93
C THR A 189 -4.12 39.92 3.69
N ARG A 190 -3.23 38.93 3.67
CA ARG A 190 -3.14 37.96 2.57
C ARG A 190 -4.30 36.95 2.61
N PHE A 191 -4.77 36.55 3.81
CA PHE A 191 -5.66 35.44 4.01
C PHE A 191 -6.92 35.72 4.83
N GLY A 192 -7.16 36.99 5.23
CA GLY A 192 -8.23 37.34 6.17
C GLY A 192 -7.82 37.07 7.63
N GLU A 193 -8.80 36.92 8.52
CA GLU A 193 -8.60 36.71 9.95
C GLU A 193 -8.70 35.23 10.34
N LYS A 194 -9.63 34.49 9.70
CA LYS A 194 -9.91 33.09 9.97
C LYS A 194 -9.29 32.20 8.89
N VAL A 195 -8.10 31.66 9.16
CA VAL A 195 -7.38 30.80 8.21
C VAL A 195 -7.48 29.34 8.61
N GLY A 196 -8.12 28.55 7.75
CA GLY A 196 -8.10 27.09 7.83
C GLY A 196 -6.92 26.50 7.06
N TYR A 197 -6.66 25.22 7.25
CA TYR A 197 -5.59 24.53 6.52
C TYR A 197 -6.02 23.16 6.01
N LEU A 198 -5.36 22.69 4.94
CA LEU A 198 -5.48 21.35 4.38
C LEU A 198 -4.08 20.71 4.34
N THR A 199 -3.88 19.63 5.08
CA THR A 199 -2.61 18.88 5.04
C THR A 199 -2.58 17.99 3.81
N LEU A 200 -1.51 18.11 3.02
CA LEU A 200 -1.25 17.24 1.86
C LEU A 200 -0.10 16.26 2.15
N ASP A 201 -0.14 15.11 1.50
CA ASP A 201 0.99 14.17 1.49
C ASP A 201 2.22 14.80 0.79
N LYS A 202 3.41 14.25 1.04
CA LYS A 202 4.66 14.81 0.55
C LYS A 202 4.73 14.89 -0.98
N ARG A 203 4.13 13.94 -1.70
CA ARG A 203 4.13 13.94 -3.17
C ARG A 203 3.19 15.02 -3.70
N SER A 204 1.95 15.06 -3.23
CA SER A 204 0.95 16.06 -3.63
C SER A 204 1.38 17.49 -3.29
N ALA A 205 2.19 17.65 -2.23
CA ALA A 205 2.75 18.93 -1.78
C ALA A 205 4.13 19.24 -2.38
N PHE A 206 4.69 18.36 -3.22
CA PHE A 206 6.04 18.55 -3.78
C PHE A 206 6.10 19.80 -4.65
N THR A 207 7.06 20.67 -4.38
CA THR A 207 7.20 21.97 -5.04
C THR A 207 8.53 22.06 -5.78
N VAL A 208 8.48 22.49 -7.03
CA VAL A 208 9.64 22.65 -7.91
C VAL A 208 10.15 24.07 -7.84
N HIS A 209 11.31 24.29 -7.22
CA HIS A 209 11.97 25.59 -7.08
C HIS A 209 13.20 25.76 -7.96
N ASP A 210 13.87 24.65 -8.29
CA ASP A 210 15.13 24.61 -9.04
C ASP A 210 15.21 23.37 -9.95
N LEU A 211 16.37 23.14 -10.57
CA LEU A 211 16.60 22.00 -11.46
C LEU A 211 16.65 20.66 -10.72
N GLU A 212 17.12 20.63 -9.49
CA GLU A 212 17.20 19.41 -8.68
C GLU A 212 15.79 18.95 -8.30
N ASP A 213 14.94 19.89 -7.88
CA ASP A 213 13.51 19.62 -7.66
C ASP A 213 12.83 19.15 -8.97
N PHE A 214 13.20 19.74 -10.12
CA PHE A 214 12.64 19.33 -11.41
C PHE A 214 13.01 17.89 -11.77
N TRP A 215 14.27 17.49 -11.60
CA TRP A 215 14.69 16.09 -11.79
C TRP A 215 13.99 15.13 -10.82
N MET A 216 13.79 15.56 -9.57
CA MET A 216 13.02 14.79 -8.63
C MET A 216 11.56 14.68 -9.07
N ALA A 217 10.96 15.76 -9.61
CA ALA A 217 9.61 15.72 -10.14
C ALA A 217 9.50 14.75 -11.34
N GLU A 218 10.46 14.75 -12.27
CA GLU A 218 10.50 13.77 -13.38
C GLU A 218 10.52 12.33 -12.85
N ARG A 219 11.28 12.09 -11.79
CA ARG A 219 11.35 10.78 -11.18
C ARG A 219 10.04 10.41 -10.47
N LEU A 220 9.46 11.34 -9.71
CA LEU A 220 8.18 11.12 -9.05
C LEU A 220 7.05 10.87 -10.05
N LEU A 221 7.07 11.54 -11.21
CA LEU A 221 6.09 11.34 -12.28
C LEU A 221 6.10 9.88 -12.80
N ARG A 222 7.29 9.28 -12.90
CA ARG A 222 7.47 7.90 -13.36
C ARG A 222 7.30 6.86 -12.24
N THR A 223 7.02 7.28 -11.01
CA THR A 223 6.87 6.40 -9.87
C THR A 223 5.39 6.05 -9.72
N PRO A 224 4.97 4.80 -9.99
CA PRO A 224 3.56 4.42 -9.88
C PRO A 224 3.06 4.52 -8.45
N ARG A 225 1.82 4.97 -8.28
CA ARG A 225 1.12 4.98 -6.99
C ARG A 225 0.37 3.68 -6.80
N ILE A 226 0.75 2.94 -5.77
CA ILE A 226 0.17 1.63 -5.47
C ILE A 226 -0.48 1.69 -4.08
N LEU A 227 -1.75 1.34 -4.01
CA LEU A 227 -2.50 1.25 -2.76
C LEU A 227 -2.84 -0.21 -2.48
N PHE A 228 -2.45 -0.69 -1.29
CA PHE A 228 -2.88 -1.99 -0.79
C PHE A 228 -4.13 -1.81 0.07
N ARG A 229 -5.21 -2.47 -0.28
CA ARG A 229 -6.38 -2.62 0.59
C ARG A 229 -6.28 -3.98 1.28
N VAL A 230 -5.95 -3.95 2.57
CA VAL A 230 -5.73 -5.15 3.37
C VAL A 230 -6.18 -4.93 4.80
N ASP A 231 -6.64 -5.99 5.46
CA ASP A 231 -6.90 -6.02 6.89
C ASP A 231 -6.27 -7.25 7.53
N GLY A 232 -6.03 -7.19 8.84
CA GLY A 232 -5.51 -8.29 9.63
C GLY A 232 -5.63 -8.01 11.12
N SER A 233 -6.07 -9.02 11.87
CA SER A 233 -6.21 -9.00 13.32
C SER A 233 -5.94 -10.38 13.90
N THR A 234 -5.92 -10.51 15.23
CA THR A 234 -5.81 -11.80 15.92
C THR A 234 -6.95 -12.75 15.58
N THR A 235 -8.16 -12.24 15.33
CA THR A 235 -9.34 -13.04 14.98
C THR A 235 -9.42 -13.39 13.50
N MET A 236 -9.07 -12.45 12.62
CA MET A 236 -9.07 -12.63 11.17
C MET A 236 -7.84 -13.39 10.67
N GLY A 237 -6.75 -13.33 11.42
CA GLY A 237 -5.41 -13.79 11.01
C GLY A 237 -4.58 -12.68 10.35
N MET A 238 -3.27 -12.88 10.35
CA MET A 238 -2.29 -11.92 9.82
C MET A 238 -1.75 -12.29 8.43
N GLY A 239 -2.23 -13.37 7.84
CA GLY A 239 -1.72 -13.92 6.56
C GLY A 239 -1.79 -12.91 5.41
N HIS A 240 -2.92 -12.22 5.27
CA HIS A 240 -3.12 -11.18 4.25
C HIS A 240 -2.14 -10.02 4.41
N VAL A 241 -1.93 -9.55 5.64
CA VAL A 241 -0.98 -8.46 5.94
C VAL A 241 0.46 -8.85 5.56
N TYR A 242 0.92 -10.03 5.98
CA TYR A 242 2.27 -10.49 5.65
C TYR A 242 2.47 -10.74 4.15
N ARG A 243 1.44 -11.24 3.47
CA ARG A 243 1.44 -11.44 2.02
C ARG A 243 1.53 -10.11 1.27
N SER A 244 0.68 -9.15 1.64
CA SER A 244 0.72 -7.80 1.08
C SER A 244 2.06 -7.10 1.32
N LEU A 245 2.64 -7.24 2.52
CA LEU A 245 3.98 -6.73 2.83
C LEU A 245 5.07 -7.38 1.98
N ALA A 246 4.98 -8.68 1.71
CA ALA A 246 5.95 -9.35 0.86
C ALA A 246 5.93 -8.82 -0.58
N ILE A 247 4.73 -8.55 -1.14
CA ILE A 247 4.61 -7.92 -2.47
C ILE A 247 5.11 -6.47 -2.41
N ALA A 248 4.74 -5.70 -1.38
CA ALA A 248 5.18 -4.31 -1.23
C ALA A 248 6.70 -4.20 -1.15
N ASP A 249 7.37 -5.10 -0.43
CA ASP A 249 8.83 -5.17 -0.37
C ASP A 249 9.43 -5.53 -1.73
N ALA A 250 8.86 -6.51 -2.46
CA ALA A 250 9.31 -6.88 -3.80
C ALA A 250 9.13 -5.73 -4.81
N LEU A 251 8.02 -5.00 -4.76
CA LEU A 251 7.77 -3.79 -5.55
C LEU A 251 8.79 -2.70 -5.24
N ARG A 252 9.12 -2.49 -3.97
CA ARG A 252 10.12 -1.49 -3.55
C ARG A 252 11.53 -1.86 -4.00
N GLU A 253 11.87 -3.15 -4.09
CA GLU A 253 13.16 -3.62 -4.59
C GLU A 253 13.28 -3.48 -6.12
N SER A 254 12.22 -3.86 -6.86
CA SER A 254 12.22 -3.88 -8.33
C SER A 254 11.89 -2.52 -8.95
N SER A 255 11.05 -1.74 -8.31
CA SER A 255 10.63 -0.42 -8.76
C SER A 255 10.61 0.58 -7.60
N ARG A 256 10.60 1.86 -7.91
CA ARG A 256 10.44 2.91 -6.90
C ARG A 256 8.98 3.33 -6.81
N ALA A 257 8.10 2.38 -6.48
CA ALA A 257 6.68 2.64 -6.32
C ALA A 257 6.40 3.51 -5.07
N ASP A 258 5.43 4.40 -5.18
CA ASP A 258 4.83 5.12 -4.06
C ASP A 258 3.74 4.22 -3.47
N ILE A 259 4.06 3.55 -2.37
CA ILE A 259 3.25 2.51 -1.77
C ILE A 259 2.59 3.02 -0.50
N ALA A 260 1.28 2.86 -0.38
CA ALA A 260 0.52 3.07 0.84
C ALA A 260 -0.44 1.91 1.11
N PHE A 261 -0.90 1.82 2.36
CA PHE A 261 -1.88 0.83 2.79
C PHE A 261 -3.18 1.52 3.22
N LEU A 262 -4.32 0.97 2.83
CA LEU A 262 -5.65 1.37 3.28
C LEU A 262 -6.19 0.25 4.16
N MET A 263 -6.39 0.55 5.44
CA MET A 263 -6.78 -0.42 6.46
C MET A 263 -7.95 0.08 7.30
N THR A 264 -8.70 -0.86 7.86
CA THR A 264 -9.77 -0.56 8.81
C THR A 264 -9.18 -0.16 10.16
N ALA A 265 -9.63 0.96 10.72
CA ALA A 265 -9.06 1.57 11.93
C ALA A 265 -9.13 0.67 13.19
N THR A 266 -10.07 -0.28 13.23
CA THR A 266 -10.27 -1.20 14.37
C THR A 266 -9.30 -2.39 14.40
N HIS A 267 -8.50 -2.62 13.34
CA HIS A 267 -7.58 -3.77 13.23
C HIS A 267 -6.16 -3.39 13.69
N ALA A 268 -5.99 -3.17 14.98
CA ALA A 268 -4.76 -2.60 15.57
C ALA A 268 -3.48 -3.42 15.32
N GLU A 269 -3.56 -4.76 15.30
CA GLU A 269 -2.39 -5.62 15.08
C GLU A 269 -1.86 -5.49 13.65
N GLY A 270 -2.76 -5.48 12.67
CA GLY A 270 -2.41 -5.26 11.27
C GLY A 270 -1.77 -3.88 11.07
N LEU A 271 -2.37 -2.83 11.64
CA LEU A 271 -1.86 -1.47 11.62
C LEU A 271 -0.45 -1.37 12.20
N THR A 272 -0.26 -1.93 13.39
CA THR A 272 1.05 -1.93 14.07
C THR A 272 2.11 -2.62 13.22
N THR A 273 1.73 -3.74 12.58
CA THR A 273 2.65 -4.51 11.74
C THR A 273 3.05 -3.71 10.51
N VAL A 274 2.10 -3.19 9.73
CA VAL A 274 2.40 -2.39 8.52
C VAL A 274 3.24 -1.15 8.86
N SER A 275 2.91 -0.46 9.96
CA SER A 275 3.67 0.71 10.41
C SER A 275 5.11 0.39 10.79
N LYS A 276 5.38 -0.78 11.40
CA LYS A 276 6.75 -1.24 11.72
C LYS A 276 7.60 -1.48 10.47
N TYR A 277 6.97 -1.87 9.35
CA TYR A 277 7.64 -1.99 8.04
C TYR A 277 7.88 -0.64 7.36
N GLY A 278 7.39 0.45 7.94
CA GLY A 278 7.64 1.83 7.49
C GLY A 278 6.78 2.25 6.30
N TYR A 279 5.68 1.55 6.02
CA TYR A 279 4.73 1.97 4.98
C TYR A 279 3.69 2.96 5.54
N PRO A 280 3.31 3.99 4.76
CA PRO A 280 2.21 4.88 5.10
C PRO A 280 0.89 4.11 5.19
N VAL A 281 0.08 4.39 6.23
CA VAL A 281 -1.23 3.78 6.42
C VAL A 281 -2.32 4.86 6.40
N ARG A 282 -3.35 4.63 5.61
CA ARG A 282 -4.59 5.41 5.57
C ARG A 282 -5.66 4.62 6.32
N LEU A 283 -6.37 5.27 7.24
CA LEU A 283 -7.34 4.61 8.11
C LEU A 283 -8.76 4.93 7.66
N ALA A 284 -9.50 3.90 7.30
CA ALA A 284 -10.94 4.00 7.04
C ALA A 284 -11.73 3.58 8.27
N GLY A 285 -12.85 4.28 8.51
CA GLY A 285 -13.84 3.87 9.51
C GLY A 285 -14.51 2.54 9.12
N GLU A 286 -14.93 1.77 10.12
CA GLU A 286 -15.54 0.46 9.91
C GLU A 286 -16.89 0.54 9.18
N GLY A 287 -17.12 -0.39 8.25
CA GLY A 287 -18.45 -0.77 7.75
C GLY A 287 -19.07 0.10 6.66
N LYS A 288 -18.46 1.20 6.20
CA LYS A 288 -19.01 2.03 5.11
C LYS A 288 -18.14 1.96 3.85
N LEU A 289 -18.69 1.34 2.80
CA LEU A 289 -18.03 1.27 1.49
C LEU A 289 -17.55 2.64 1.02
N GLU A 290 -18.38 3.68 1.15
CA GLU A 290 -18.05 5.02 0.66
C GLU A 290 -16.78 5.59 1.33
N THR A 291 -16.54 5.30 2.60
CA THR A 291 -15.33 5.75 3.29
C THR A 291 -14.05 5.18 2.64
N TYR A 292 -14.08 3.90 2.26
CA TYR A 292 -12.95 3.29 1.53
C TYR A 292 -12.78 3.91 0.14
N LEU A 293 -13.88 4.12 -0.58
CA LEU A 293 -13.85 4.74 -1.91
C LEU A 293 -13.34 6.19 -1.87
N GLU A 294 -13.69 6.96 -0.84
CA GLU A 294 -13.16 8.32 -0.62
C GLU A 294 -11.64 8.30 -0.44
N HIS A 295 -11.12 7.40 0.40
CA HIS A 295 -9.67 7.24 0.57
C HIS A 295 -8.96 6.81 -0.71
N ILE A 296 -9.58 5.95 -1.52
CA ILE A 296 -9.02 5.51 -2.81
C ILE A 296 -9.01 6.68 -3.80
N ARG A 297 -10.10 7.43 -3.91
CA ARG A 297 -10.18 8.63 -4.79
C ARG A 297 -9.17 9.70 -4.37
N ASP A 298 -9.05 9.95 -3.08
CA ASP A 298 -8.11 10.95 -2.54
C ASP A 298 -6.63 10.53 -2.76
N TYR A 299 -6.31 9.25 -2.56
CA TYR A 299 -4.96 8.77 -2.85
C TYR A 299 -4.70 8.70 -4.36
N ALA A 300 -5.74 8.50 -5.19
CA ALA A 300 -5.68 8.34 -6.64
C ALA A 300 -4.61 7.32 -7.09
N PRO A 301 -4.70 6.04 -6.68
CA PRO A 301 -3.73 5.03 -7.05
C PRO A 301 -3.86 4.67 -8.53
N GLU A 302 -2.73 4.45 -9.20
CA GLU A 302 -2.71 3.83 -10.53
C GLU A 302 -3.05 2.35 -10.43
N ILE A 303 -2.61 1.71 -9.33
CA ILE A 303 -2.85 0.29 -9.04
C ILE A 303 -3.43 0.15 -7.64
N LEU A 304 -4.53 -0.57 -7.51
CA LEU A 304 -5.13 -0.98 -6.25
C LEU A 304 -4.99 -2.50 -6.09
N ILE A 305 -4.26 -2.92 -5.07
CA ILE A 305 -4.10 -4.34 -4.73
C ILE A 305 -5.03 -4.68 -3.58
N ASN A 306 -5.98 -5.58 -3.81
CA ASN A 306 -6.92 -6.06 -2.80
C ASN A 306 -6.48 -7.41 -2.26
N ASP A 307 -6.28 -7.48 -0.95
CA ASP A 307 -5.94 -8.70 -0.21
C ASP A 307 -6.82 -8.81 1.03
N LEU A 308 -8.04 -9.28 0.83
CA LEU A 308 -9.10 -9.35 1.84
C LEU A 308 -9.62 -10.79 1.98
N PRO A 309 -10.09 -11.18 3.17
CA PRO A 309 -10.66 -12.52 3.40
C PRO A 309 -11.87 -12.85 2.53
N ALA A 310 -12.60 -11.83 2.08
CA ALA A 310 -13.70 -11.95 1.12
C ALA A 310 -13.81 -10.67 0.28
N LEU A 311 -14.02 -10.82 -1.01
CA LEU A 311 -14.27 -9.74 -1.96
C LEU A 311 -15.75 -9.74 -2.34
N HIS A 312 -16.48 -8.69 -1.95
CA HIS A 312 -17.91 -8.57 -2.20
C HIS A 312 -18.20 -7.88 -3.53
N ASP A 313 -19.20 -8.35 -4.27
CA ASP A 313 -19.59 -7.82 -5.59
C ASP A 313 -19.84 -6.32 -5.60
N VAL A 314 -20.47 -5.78 -4.54
CA VAL A 314 -20.75 -4.34 -4.42
C VAL A 314 -19.47 -3.53 -4.40
N TYR A 315 -18.44 -4.01 -3.68
CA TYR A 315 -17.13 -3.38 -3.62
C TYR A 315 -16.41 -3.45 -4.97
N LEU A 316 -16.33 -4.64 -5.56
CA LEU A 316 -15.67 -4.87 -6.84
C LEU A 316 -16.31 -4.04 -7.97
N ARG A 317 -17.64 -3.99 -8.02
CA ARG A 317 -18.38 -3.15 -8.98
C ARG A 317 -18.09 -1.66 -8.77
N ALA A 318 -18.02 -1.18 -7.52
CA ALA A 318 -17.70 0.21 -7.26
C ALA A 318 -16.28 0.57 -7.72
N LEU A 319 -15.31 -0.35 -7.57
CA LEU A 319 -13.93 -0.16 -8.03
C LEU A 319 -13.83 -0.07 -9.55
N SER A 320 -14.63 -0.82 -10.33
CA SER A 320 -14.56 -0.81 -11.78
C SER A 320 -14.86 0.57 -12.40
N HIS A 321 -15.51 1.46 -11.66
CA HIS A 321 -15.82 2.84 -12.07
C HIS A 321 -14.73 3.86 -11.71
N LEU A 322 -13.69 3.48 -10.95
CA LEU A 322 -12.67 4.42 -10.49
C LEU A 322 -11.52 4.66 -11.49
N GLY A 323 -11.48 3.90 -12.59
CA GLY A 323 -10.42 4.01 -13.56
C GLY A 323 -9.02 3.53 -13.07
N THR A 324 -8.94 2.96 -11.89
CA THR A 324 -7.72 2.37 -11.28
C THR A 324 -7.54 0.92 -11.75
N THR A 325 -6.32 0.49 -12.03
CA THR A 325 -6.04 -0.94 -12.28
C THR A 325 -6.20 -1.72 -10.99
N THR A 326 -7.08 -2.74 -11.00
CA THR A 326 -7.29 -3.58 -9.81
C THR A 326 -6.56 -4.91 -9.94
N VAL A 327 -5.80 -5.26 -8.91
CA VAL A 327 -5.15 -6.55 -8.73
C VAL A 327 -5.76 -7.22 -7.51
N ASN A 328 -6.32 -8.41 -7.65
CA ASN A 328 -6.96 -9.11 -6.56
C ASN A 328 -6.20 -10.40 -6.21
N LEU A 329 -5.87 -10.56 -4.92
CA LEU A 329 -5.27 -11.77 -4.40
C LEU A 329 -6.38 -12.68 -3.91
N VAL A 330 -6.48 -13.89 -4.48
CA VAL A 330 -7.63 -14.78 -4.31
C VAL A 330 -7.20 -16.14 -3.78
N ASP A 331 -7.86 -16.62 -2.72
CA ASP A 331 -7.54 -17.87 -2.04
C ASP A 331 -8.60 -18.96 -2.19
N THR A 332 -9.77 -18.65 -2.75
CA THR A 332 -10.89 -19.59 -2.92
C THR A 332 -11.44 -19.57 -4.34
N LEU A 333 -12.09 -20.66 -4.74
CA LEU A 333 -12.77 -20.73 -6.05
C LEU A 333 -13.95 -19.76 -6.12
N ASP A 334 -14.71 -19.62 -5.02
CA ASP A 334 -15.86 -18.71 -4.94
C ASP A 334 -15.46 -17.25 -5.13
N ASP A 335 -14.32 -16.83 -4.51
CA ASP A 335 -13.78 -15.49 -4.70
C ASP A 335 -13.21 -15.29 -6.10
N LEU A 336 -12.65 -16.34 -6.70
CA LEU A 336 -12.16 -16.30 -8.06
C LEU A 336 -13.32 -16.03 -9.05
N GLU A 337 -14.40 -16.78 -8.98
CA GLU A 337 -15.56 -16.61 -9.87
C GLU A 337 -16.18 -15.21 -9.76
N ARG A 338 -16.29 -14.67 -8.52
CA ARG A 338 -16.78 -13.30 -8.31
C ARG A 338 -15.83 -12.24 -8.86
N THR A 339 -14.55 -12.47 -8.72
CA THR A 339 -13.52 -11.49 -9.05
C THR A 339 -13.28 -11.38 -10.55
N GLU A 340 -13.43 -12.47 -11.31
CA GLU A 340 -13.23 -12.53 -12.77
C GLU A 340 -14.04 -11.50 -13.56
N ALA A 341 -15.25 -11.17 -13.08
CA ALA A 341 -16.11 -10.21 -13.75
C ALA A 341 -15.63 -8.75 -13.64
N TYR A 342 -14.73 -8.44 -12.70
CA TYR A 342 -14.39 -7.06 -12.34
C TYR A 342 -12.89 -6.76 -12.27
N ALA A 343 -12.03 -7.77 -12.16
CA ALA A 343 -10.60 -7.58 -12.01
C ALA A 343 -9.87 -7.58 -13.35
N GLN A 344 -8.87 -6.69 -13.47
CA GLN A 344 -7.93 -6.73 -14.58
C GLN A 344 -6.83 -7.78 -14.34
N VAL A 345 -6.46 -8.00 -13.08
CA VAL A 345 -5.43 -8.96 -12.70
C VAL A 345 -5.86 -9.75 -11.48
N ILE A 346 -5.67 -11.06 -11.54
CA ILE A 346 -5.91 -11.99 -10.44
C ILE A 346 -4.64 -12.79 -10.20
N VAL A 347 -4.19 -12.83 -8.93
CA VAL A 347 -3.08 -13.67 -8.48
C VAL A 347 -3.60 -14.68 -7.46
N SER A 348 -3.34 -15.97 -7.69
CA SER A 348 -3.81 -17.05 -6.81
C SER A 348 -2.77 -18.15 -6.71
N VAL A 349 -2.59 -18.72 -5.52
CA VAL A 349 -1.79 -19.95 -5.35
C VAL A 349 -2.54 -21.22 -5.76
N MET A 350 -3.84 -21.07 -6.02
CA MET A 350 -4.73 -22.16 -6.44
C MET A 350 -4.93 -22.17 -7.96
N ASN A 351 -5.55 -23.24 -8.46
CA ASN A 351 -5.99 -23.36 -9.85
C ASN A 351 -4.86 -23.36 -10.90
N GLU A 352 -3.78 -24.10 -10.61
CA GLU A 352 -2.70 -24.34 -11.57
C GLU A 352 -3.14 -25.06 -12.85
N ASP A 353 -4.22 -25.86 -12.77
CA ASP A 353 -4.78 -26.63 -13.89
C ASP A 353 -5.67 -25.74 -14.79
N ARG A 354 -5.89 -24.47 -14.45
CA ARG A 354 -6.71 -23.57 -15.24
C ARG A 354 -5.90 -22.99 -16.39
N GLU A 355 -6.36 -23.14 -17.61
CA GLU A 355 -5.80 -22.41 -18.76
C GLU A 355 -5.79 -20.91 -18.42
N THR A 356 -4.63 -20.27 -18.57
CA THR A 356 -4.41 -18.88 -18.21
C THR A 356 -5.33 -17.99 -19.06
N ALA A 357 -6.45 -17.58 -18.47
CA ALA A 357 -7.20 -16.45 -18.99
C ALA A 357 -6.32 -15.19 -18.92
N GLU A 358 -6.47 -14.27 -19.84
CA GLU A 358 -5.73 -13.02 -19.81
C GLU A 358 -5.95 -12.32 -18.46
N GLY A 359 -4.85 -11.98 -17.76
CA GLY A 359 -4.90 -11.38 -16.43
C GLY A 359 -4.97 -12.35 -15.26
N PHE A 360 -5.02 -13.67 -15.48
CA PHE A 360 -4.95 -14.67 -14.39
C PHE A 360 -3.54 -15.27 -14.24
N TYR A 361 -3.02 -15.27 -13.02
CA TYR A 361 -1.70 -15.78 -12.65
C TYR A 361 -1.84 -16.73 -11.47
N GLY A 362 -1.73 -18.03 -11.73
CA GLY A 362 -2.08 -19.07 -10.77
C GLY A 362 -0.97 -20.08 -10.49
N GLY A 363 -1.19 -20.84 -9.41
CA GLY A 363 -0.37 -22.00 -9.04
C GLY A 363 0.73 -21.72 -8.02
N PRO A 364 1.45 -22.79 -7.59
CA PRO A 364 2.46 -22.73 -6.53
C PRO A 364 3.63 -21.77 -6.81
N ALA A 365 3.94 -21.48 -8.08
CA ALA A 365 4.95 -20.50 -8.48
C ALA A 365 4.61 -19.07 -8.01
N TYR A 366 3.33 -18.79 -7.78
CA TYR A 366 2.82 -17.54 -7.22
C TYR A 366 2.56 -17.58 -5.72
N ALA A 367 3.13 -18.56 -5.00
CA ALA A 367 3.09 -18.59 -3.55
C ALA A 367 3.85 -17.38 -2.99
N ILE A 368 3.09 -16.40 -2.48
CA ILE A 368 3.65 -15.16 -1.96
C ILE A 368 4.16 -15.41 -0.55
N LEU A 369 5.45 -15.61 -0.43
CA LEU A 369 6.15 -15.86 0.82
C LEU A 369 6.95 -14.63 1.25
N ARG A 370 7.20 -14.52 2.56
CA ARG A 370 8.08 -13.48 3.11
C ARG A 370 9.50 -13.60 2.55
N ARG A 371 10.21 -12.49 2.45
CA ARG A 371 11.56 -12.41 1.88
C ARG A 371 12.54 -13.47 2.41
N HIS A 372 12.46 -13.83 3.68
CA HIS A 372 13.31 -14.84 4.30
C HIS A 372 13.23 -16.22 3.62
N PHE A 373 12.12 -16.53 2.93
CA PHE A 373 11.96 -17.78 2.17
C PHE A 373 12.54 -17.70 0.74
N ARG A 374 12.77 -16.52 0.23
CA ARG A 374 13.51 -16.29 -1.02
C ARG A 374 15.02 -16.28 -0.76
N ASP A 375 15.43 -15.51 0.21
CA ASP A 375 16.84 -15.27 0.53
C ASP A 375 17.28 -16.25 1.63
N LEU A 376 17.24 -17.56 1.34
CA LEU A 376 17.60 -18.57 2.32
C LEU A 376 19.05 -18.41 2.77
N PRO A 377 19.35 -18.50 4.08
CA PRO A 377 20.70 -18.31 4.59
C PRO A 377 21.66 -19.46 4.18
N ARG A 378 21.12 -20.62 3.86
CA ARG A 378 21.85 -21.80 3.39
C ARG A 378 20.91 -22.77 2.67
N ALA A 379 21.47 -23.70 1.88
CA ALA A 379 20.71 -24.81 1.33
C ALA A 379 20.29 -25.79 2.43
N LYS A 380 19.11 -26.40 2.26
CA LYS A 380 18.62 -27.46 3.15
C LYS A 380 19.50 -28.71 3.02
N GLU A 381 20.03 -29.18 4.14
CA GLU A 381 20.70 -30.45 4.28
C GLU A 381 19.79 -31.45 4.98
N LEU A 382 19.52 -32.57 4.34
CA LEU A 382 18.71 -33.65 4.89
C LEU A 382 19.60 -34.71 5.55
N ARG A 383 19.35 -34.94 6.84
CA ARG A 383 20.06 -35.98 7.61
C ARG A 383 19.49 -37.36 7.29
N GLU A 384 20.34 -38.35 7.15
CA GLU A 384 19.89 -39.76 7.04
C GLU A 384 19.18 -40.17 8.32
N THR A 385 19.80 -39.89 9.47
CA THR A 385 19.22 -40.10 10.80
C THR A 385 18.58 -38.79 11.29
N PRO A 386 17.25 -38.73 11.37
CA PRO A 386 16.56 -37.51 11.81
C PRO A 386 16.88 -37.16 13.26
N ARG A 387 16.98 -35.84 13.55
CA ARG A 387 17.26 -35.30 14.89
C ARG A 387 16.21 -34.32 15.38
N MET A 388 15.49 -33.69 14.48
CA MET A 388 14.53 -32.65 14.86
C MET A 388 13.24 -32.75 14.05
N LEU A 389 12.12 -32.65 14.76
CA LEU A 389 10.78 -32.57 14.21
C LEU A 389 10.16 -31.26 14.67
N LEU A 390 9.58 -30.47 13.74
CA LEU A 390 8.93 -29.22 14.00
C LEU A 390 7.41 -29.36 13.89
N LEU A 391 6.68 -28.86 14.90
CA LEU A 391 5.22 -28.70 14.86
C LEU A 391 4.87 -27.24 14.57
N SER A 392 4.10 -26.98 13.50
CA SER A 392 3.74 -25.63 13.08
C SER A 392 2.34 -25.58 12.45
N PHE A 393 1.32 -25.37 13.27
CA PHE A 393 -0.08 -25.35 12.81
C PHE A 393 -0.64 -23.95 12.57
N GLY A 394 0.24 -22.99 12.23
CA GLY A 394 -0.13 -21.63 11.87
C GLY A 394 -0.31 -20.68 13.05
N GLY A 395 -1.01 -19.57 12.80
CA GLY A 395 -1.08 -18.45 13.75
C GLY A 395 -1.98 -18.69 14.96
N SER A 396 -3.08 -19.41 14.79
CA SER A 396 -4.14 -19.55 15.82
C SER A 396 -4.40 -20.97 16.27
N ASP A 397 -4.18 -21.96 15.41
CA ASP A 397 -4.45 -23.40 15.63
C ASP A 397 -5.81 -23.66 16.31
N PRO A 398 -6.94 -23.28 15.70
CA PRO A 398 -8.25 -23.31 16.33
C PRO A 398 -8.73 -24.73 16.69
N GLN A 399 -8.19 -25.75 16.02
CA GLN A 399 -8.52 -27.17 16.28
C GLN A 399 -7.61 -27.81 17.34
N GLY A 400 -6.60 -27.09 17.86
CA GLY A 400 -5.64 -27.64 18.83
C GLY A 400 -4.80 -28.79 18.27
N LEU A 401 -4.50 -28.77 16.97
CA LEU A 401 -3.72 -29.81 16.32
C LEU A 401 -2.30 -29.90 16.85
N THR A 402 -1.74 -28.80 17.35
CA THR A 402 -0.47 -28.79 18.09
C THR A 402 -0.50 -29.73 19.30
N LEU A 403 -1.60 -29.68 20.08
CA LEU A 403 -1.78 -30.55 21.24
C LEU A 403 -1.92 -32.02 20.84
N LYS A 404 -2.73 -32.28 19.80
CA LYS A 404 -2.97 -33.63 19.27
C LYS A 404 -1.67 -34.25 18.74
N ALA A 405 -0.91 -33.51 17.93
CA ALA A 405 0.38 -33.95 17.42
C ALA A 405 1.41 -34.15 18.54
N ALA A 406 1.46 -33.27 19.53
CA ALA A 406 2.35 -33.43 20.69
C ALA A 406 2.08 -34.72 21.47
N ARG A 407 0.82 -35.10 21.65
CA ARG A 407 0.46 -36.40 22.26
C ARG A 407 0.86 -37.60 21.39
N ALA A 408 0.50 -37.53 20.11
CA ALA A 408 0.80 -38.59 19.14
C ALA A 408 2.30 -38.96 19.08
N LEU A 409 3.16 -37.98 19.22
CA LEU A 409 4.61 -38.13 18.98
C LEU A 409 5.41 -38.55 20.21
N GLN A 410 4.79 -38.83 21.33
CA GLN A 410 5.48 -39.29 22.54
C GLN A 410 6.17 -40.64 22.39
N ALA A 411 5.66 -41.47 21.50
CA ALA A 411 6.23 -42.80 21.20
C ALA A 411 7.49 -42.77 20.31
N LEU A 412 7.86 -41.63 19.76
CA LEU A 412 9.05 -41.48 18.90
C LEU A 412 10.35 -41.70 19.69
N PRO A 413 11.42 -42.17 19.04
CA PRO A 413 12.74 -42.32 19.66
C PRO A 413 13.21 -41.01 20.31
N ARG A 414 13.82 -41.09 21.50
CA ARG A 414 14.33 -39.90 22.24
C ARG A 414 15.47 -39.17 21.52
N SER A 415 16.04 -39.78 20.49
CA SER A 415 17.08 -39.19 19.63
C SER A 415 16.54 -38.09 18.67
N VAL A 416 15.21 -37.98 18.52
CA VAL A 416 14.56 -36.94 17.67
C VAL A 416 13.94 -35.90 18.56
N ASP A 417 14.46 -34.70 18.62
CA ASP A 417 13.89 -33.60 19.36
C ASP A 417 12.59 -33.11 18.69
N ILE A 418 11.61 -32.74 19.50
CA ILE A 418 10.34 -32.17 19.04
C ILE A 418 10.26 -30.71 19.51
N VAL A 419 10.02 -29.79 18.60
CA VAL A 419 9.85 -28.36 18.88
C VAL A 419 8.49 -27.93 18.33
N ALA A 420 7.72 -27.19 19.11
CA ALA A 420 6.47 -26.60 18.67
C ALA A 420 6.62 -25.09 18.46
N VAL A 421 6.04 -24.59 17.37
CA VAL A 421 5.94 -23.14 17.09
C VAL A 421 4.48 -22.75 17.09
N ALA A 422 4.17 -21.70 17.82
CA ALA A 422 2.84 -21.11 17.89
C ALA A 422 2.85 -19.63 17.51
N GLY A 423 1.86 -19.20 16.73
CA GLY A 423 1.69 -17.80 16.39
C GLY A 423 1.06 -16.99 17.54
N PRO A 424 0.94 -15.66 17.34
CA PRO A 424 0.45 -14.73 18.38
C PRO A 424 -1.00 -15.01 18.82
N ALA A 425 -1.81 -15.59 17.94
CA ALA A 425 -3.22 -15.89 18.20
C ALA A 425 -3.47 -17.30 18.76
N PHE A 426 -2.43 -18.03 19.16
CA PHE A 426 -2.56 -19.39 19.69
C PHE A 426 -3.31 -19.41 21.01
N SER A 427 -4.53 -19.91 21.01
CA SER A 427 -5.44 -19.92 22.17
C SER A 427 -5.17 -21.03 23.18
N HIS A 428 -4.54 -22.13 22.78
CA HIS A 428 -4.33 -23.35 23.59
C HIS A 428 -3.03 -23.35 24.41
N ARG A 429 -2.46 -22.19 24.66
CA ARG A 429 -1.15 -22.07 25.33
C ARG A 429 -1.08 -22.77 26.69
N ARG A 430 -2.06 -22.46 27.58
CA ARG A 430 -2.09 -23.04 28.94
C ARG A 430 -2.26 -24.56 28.91
N GLU A 431 -3.10 -25.03 27.99
CA GLU A 431 -3.31 -26.47 27.80
C GLU A 431 -2.03 -27.17 27.31
N PHE A 432 -1.32 -26.51 26.38
CA PHE A 432 -0.04 -27.02 25.86
C PHE A 432 1.03 -27.05 26.96
N GLU A 433 1.20 -25.99 27.75
CA GLU A 433 2.16 -25.93 28.85
C GLU A 433 1.87 -27.03 29.89
N SER A 434 0.59 -27.24 30.23
CA SER A 434 0.16 -28.33 31.14
C SER A 434 0.43 -29.71 30.55
N LEU A 435 0.15 -29.91 29.27
CA LEU A 435 0.46 -31.13 28.54
C LEU A 435 1.97 -31.37 28.52
N ALA A 436 2.76 -30.40 28.10
CA ALA A 436 4.21 -30.49 27.98
C ALA A 436 4.88 -30.86 29.31
N ALA A 437 4.36 -30.33 30.44
CA ALA A 437 4.84 -30.68 31.77
C ALA A 437 4.51 -32.13 32.20
N ALA A 438 3.41 -32.69 31.70
CA ALA A 438 2.98 -34.05 31.98
C ALA A 438 3.62 -35.13 31.07
N LEU A 439 4.17 -34.70 29.93
CA LEU A 439 4.76 -35.64 28.95
C LEU A 439 6.13 -36.13 29.41
N PRO A 440 6.45 -37.44 29.13
CA PRO A 440 7.75 -38.03 29.44
C PRO A 440 8.94 -37.35 28.75
N ARG A 441 8.65 -36.54 27.75
CA ARG A 441 9.59 -35.81 26.91
C ARG A 441 9.17 -34.34 26.84
N PRO A 442 10.04 -33.40 27.17
CA PRO A 442 9.76 -31.98 27.03
C PRO A 442 9.58 -31.59 25.54
N ILE A 443 8.58 -30.77 25.25
CA ILE A 443 8.37 -30.16 23.94
C ILE A 443 8.39 -28.66 24.14
N PRO A 444 9.47 -27.94 23.80
CA PRO A 444 9.52 -26.49 23.89
C PRO A 444 8.51 -25.85 22.93
N LEU A 445 7.82 -24.82 23.42
CA LEU A 445 6.94 -23.97 22.63
C LEU A 445 7.63 -22.65 22.36
N ILE A 446 7.94 -22.39 21.09
CA ILE A 446 8.51 -21.12 20.64
C ILE A 446 7.37 -20.24 20.15
N GLN A 447 7.23 -19.06 20.77
CA GLN A 447 6.30 -18.04 20.34
C GLN A 447 7.05 -16.91 19.61
N HIS A 448 6.35 -16.18 18.75
CA HIS A 448 6.95 -15.09 17.98
C HIS A 448 8.18 -15.50 17.14
N ALA A 449 8.10 -16.67 16.53
CA ALA A 449 9.17 -17.21 15.68
C ALA A 449 9.29 -16.51 14.30
N GLU A 450 8.58 -15.40 14.07
CA GLU A 450 8.48 -14.75 12.76
C GLU A 450 9.84 -14.43 12.12
N GLY A 451 10.85 -14.09 12.92
CA GLY A 451 12.22 -13.86 12.46
C GLY A 451 13.08 -15.12 12.33
N HIS A 452 12.67 -16.26 12.91
CA HIS A 452 13.48 -17.49 13.02
C HIS A 452 12.80 -18.74 12.45
N ILE A 453 11.59 -18.62 11.90
CA ILE A 453 10.85 -19.78 11.39
C ILE A 453 11.61 -20.50 10.26
N VAL A 454 12.31 -19.75 9.42
CA VAL A 454 13.14 -20.30 8.34
C VAL A 454 14.28 -21.15 8.90
N ASP A 455 14.96 -20.67 9.94
CA ASP A 455 16.05 -21.41 10.59
C ASP A 455 15.53 -22.71 11.21
N LEU A 456 14.38 -22.65 11.89
CA LEU A 456 13.74 -23.84 12.47
C LEU A 456 13.33 -24.84 11.39
N MET A 457 12.79 -24.37 10.25
CA MET A 457 12.46 -25.25 9.12
C MET A 457 13.72 -25.83 8.46
N LEU A 458 14.82 -25.08 8.38
CA LEU A 458 16.10 -25.56 7.87
C LEU A 458 16.71 -26.62 8.80
N GLU A 459 16.55 -26.49 10.12
CA GLU A 459 17.06 -27.47 11.10
C GLU A 459 16.19 -28.72 11.19
N ALA A 460 14.89 -28.63 10.99
CA ALA A 460 13.95 -29.72 11.11
C ALA A 460 14.17 -30.78 9.99
N ASP A 461 14.14 -32.04 10.34
CA ASP A 461 14.18 -33.15 9.37
C ASP A 461 12.80 -33.52 8.83
N LEU A 462 11.75 -33.10 9.55
CA LEU A 462 10.35 -33.23 9.18
C LEU A 462 9.55 -32.10 9.86
N VAL A 463 8.56 -31.55 9.16
CA VAL A 463 7.59 -30.63 9.73
C VAL A 463 6.20 -31.28 9.75
N VAL A 464 5.50 -31.19 10.86
CA VAL A 464 4.07 -31.51 10.92
C VAL A 464 3.32 -30.18 10.99
N CYS A 465 2.48 -29.89 10.00
CA CYS A 465 1.84 -28.58 9.88
C CYS A 465 0.39 -28.64 9.37
N SER A 466 -0.27 -27.47 9.34
CA SER A 466 -1.58 -27.32 8.71
C SER A 466 -1.48 -27.09 7.19
N GLY A 467 -2.62 -27.25 6.49
CA GLY A 467 -2.75 -27.04 5.04
C GLY A 467 -2.80 -25.57 4.60
N GLY A 468 -2.33 -24.63 5.44
CA GLY A 468 -2.24 -23.20 5.18
C GLY A 468 -1.04 -22.81 4.31
N MET A 469 -0.51 -21.58 4.51
CA MET A 469 0.69 -21.12 3.79
C MET A 469 1.95 -21.91 4.16
N SER A 470 1.97 -22.57 5.31
CA SER A 470 3.12 -23.36 5.78
C SER A 470 3.55 -24.45 4.81
N VAL A 471 2.62 -25.00 4.00
CA VAL A 471 2.99 -26.02 2.99
C VAL A 471 3.87 -25.46 1.88
N TYR A 472 3.68 -24.20 1.51
CA TYR A 472 4.53 -23.50 0.54
C TYR A 472 5.85 -23.07 1.17
N GLU A 473 5.82 -22.68 2.45
CA GLU A 473 7.02 -22.32 3.21
C GLU A 473 7.99 -23.51 3.34
N ILE A 474 7.48 -24.68 3.76
CA ILE A 474 8.32 -25.90 3.87
C ILE A 474 8.78 -26.40 2.49
N ALA A 475 7.96 -26.25 1.45
CA ALA A 475 8.34 -26.59 0.09
C ALA A 475 9.50 -25.71 -0.41
N ALA A 476 9.42 -24.39 -0.19
CA ALA A 476 10.48 -23.45 -0.57
C ALA A 476 11.79 -23.75 0.16
N VAL A 477 11.74 -24.06 1.46
CA VAL A 477 12.92 -24.47 2.24
C VAL A 477 13.46 -25.82 1.81
N GLY A 478 12.58 -26.72 1.33
CA GLY A 478 12.88 -28.09 1.01
C GLY A 478 12.81 -29.03 2.24
N THR A 479 11.99 -28.66 3.23
CA THR A 479 11.77 -29.53 4.39
C THR A 479 10.57 -30.42 4.13
N PRO A 480 10.70 -31.76 4.24
CA PRO A 480 9.57 -32.69 4.11
C PRO A 480 8.47 -32.39 5.11
N GLY A 481 7.22 -32.57 4.73
CA GLY A 481 6.07 -32.24 5.57
C GLY A 481 5.03 -33.34 5.69
N LEU A 482 4.43 -33.46 6.89
CA LEU A 482 3.18 -34.16 7.14
C LEU A 482 2.10 -33.11 7.39
N VAL A 483 0.98 -33.17 6.69
CA VAL A 483 -0.04 -32.13 6.73
C VAL A 483 -1.36 -32.67 7.25
N LEU A 484 -1.97 -31.90 8.17
CA LEU A 484 -3.30 -32.07 8.72
C LEU A 484 -4.10 -30.78 8.47
N ALA A 485 -5.18 -30.83 7.69
CA ALA A 485 -5.96 -29.65 7.41
C ALA A 485 -6.78 -29.20 8.64
N GLN A 486 -6.78 -27.91 8.94
CA GLN A 486 -7.56 -27.31 10.02
C GLN A 486 -9.07 -27.22 9.69
N ASN A 487 -9.41 -27.10 8.41
CA ASN A 487 -10.78 -26.88 7.94
C ASN A 487 -10.93 -27.32 6.47
N LEU A 488 -12.18 -27.27 5.97
CA LEU A 488 -12.51 -27.68 4.61
C LEU A 488 -11.83 -26.80 3.50
N ARG A 489 -11.52 -25.53 3.81
CA ARG A 489 -10.77 -24.67 2.85
C ARG A 489 -9.34 -25.17 2.67
N GLU A 490 -8.67 -25.50 3.78
CA GLU A 490 -7.34 -26.10 3.72
C GLU A 490 -7.37 -27.48 3.07
N GLU A 491 -8.39 -28.30 3.36
CA GLU A 491 -8.61 -29.58 2.72
C GLU A 491 -8.71 -29.46 1.19
N SER A 492 -9.53 -28.53 0.71
CA SER A 492 -9.68 -28.28 -0.73
C SER A 492 -8.34 -27.91 -1.38
N ARG A 493 -7.55 -27.04 -0.74
CA ARG A 493 -6.20 -26.67 -1.20
C ARG A 493 -5.27 -27.88 -1.24
N MET A 494 -5.29 -28.67 -0.18
CA MET A 494 -4.39 -29.83 -0.03
C MET A 494 -4.68 -30.96 -1.01
N ARG A 495 -5.91 -31.10 -1.47
CA ARG A 495 -6.26 -32.08 -2.52
C ARG A 495 -5.49 -31.82 -3.83
N SER A 496 -5.25 -30.57 -4.20
CA SER A 496 -4.41 -30.22 -5.35
C SER A 496 -2.92 -30.32 -4.99
N PHE A 497 -2.50 -29.64 -3.93
CA PHE A 497 -1.09 -29.52 -3.56
C PHE A 497 -0.40 -30.87 -3.26
N ALA A 498 -1.07 -31.81 -2.60
CA ALA A 498 -0.50 -33.11 -2.25
C ALA A 498 -0.14 -33.96 -3.50
N ARG A 499 -0.78 -33.74 -4.64
CA ARG A 499 -0.49 -34.43 -5.92
C ARG A 499 0.95 -34.23 -6.40
N HIS A 500 1.57 -33.09 -5.99
CA HIS A 500 2.99 -32.83 -6.32
C HIS A 500 3.98 -33.69 -5.56
N GLY A 501 3.54 -34.44 -4.52
CA GLY A 501 4.39 -35.30 -3.73
C GLY A 501 5.45 -34.58 -2.89
N THR A 502 5.19 -33.35 -2.52
CA THR A 502 6.04 -32.50 -1.66
C THR A 502 5.75 -32.70 -0.19
N VAL A 503 4.56 -33.17 0.14
CA VAL A 503 4.07 -33.44 1.50
C VAL A 503 3.29 -34.75 1.53
N GLU A 504 3.20 -35.35 2.71
CA GLU A 504 2.22 -36.40 3.01
C GLU A 504 0.99 -35.71 3.63
N TYR A 505 -0.19 -36.04 3.11
CA TYR A 505 -1.45 -35.43 3.57
C TYR A 505 -2.35 -36.48 4.21
N LEU A 506 -2.74 -36.27 5.47
CA LEU A 506 -3.59 -37.19 6.25
C LEU A 506 -5.08 -36.79 6.29
N GLY A 507 -5.50 -35.75 5.59
CA GLY A 507 -6.88 -35.29 5.63
C GLY A 507 -7.14 -34.24 6.71
N LEU A 508 -8.42 -34.15 7.15
CA LEU A 508 -8.80 -33.22 8.22
C LEU A 508 -8.17 -33.66 9.56
N GLY A 509 -7.57 -32.69 10.24
CA GLY A 509 -6.92 -32.96 11.53
C GLY A 509 -7.90 -33.38 12.64
N SER A 510 -9.19 -33.02 12.52
CA SER A 510 -10.26 -33.54 13.39
C SER A 510 -10.41 -35.06 13.28
N ASP A 511 -10.28 -35.59 12.08
CA ASP A 511 -10.59 -37.00 11.76
C ASP A 511 -9.38 -37.91 11.96
N ALA A 512 -8.16 -37.41 11.76
CA ALA A 512 -6.93 -38.16 11.94
C ALA A 512 -6.73 -38.57 13.41
N THR A 513 -6.46 -39.83 13.68
CA THR A 513 -6.17 -40.31 15.04
C THR A 513 -4.72 -40.06 15.43
N GLU A 514 -4.42 -40.04 16.74
CA GLU A 514 -3.03 -39.91 17.23
C GLU A 514 -2.14 -41.04 16.72
N ASP A 515 -2.66 -42.26 16.63
CA ASP A 515 -1.95 -43.41 16.10
C ASP A 515 -1.62 -43.29 14.59
N GLU A 516 -2.51 -42.71 13.80
CA GLU A 516 -2.26 -42.44 12.38
C GLU A 516 -1.16 -41.39 12.20
N ILE A 517 -1.20 -40.31 12.98
CA ILE A 517 -0.16 -39.27 12.98
C ILE A 517 1.19 -39.92 13.37
N ALA A 518 1.24 -40.68 14.44
CA ALA A 518 2.47 -41.35 14.92
C ALA A 518 3.06 -42.29 13.86
N ARG A 519 2.21 -43.10 13.23
CA ARG A 519 2.65 -44.05 12.17
C ARG A 519 3.17 -43.33 10.94
N ALA A 520 2.48 -42.28 10.47
CA ALA A 520 2.91 -41.53 9.31
C ALA A 520 4.24 -40.80 9.56
N VAL A 521 4.39 -40.18 10.73
CA VAL A 521 5.66 -39.56 11.12
C VAL A 521 6.79 -40.59 11.21
N ALA A 522 6.56 -41.71 11.88
CA ALA A 522 7.57 -42.80 11.99
C ALA A 522 7.99 -43.33 10.62
N SER A 523 7.04 -43.53 9.70
CA SER A 523 7.31 -43.94 8.32
C SER A 523 8.21 -42.94 7.58
N LEU A 524 7.88 -41.62 7.65
CA LEU A 524 8.67 -40.58 6.99
C LEU A 524 10.07 -40.45 7.61
N LEU A 525 10.18 -40.53 8.92
CA LEU A 525 11.48 -40.45 9.60
C LEU A 525 12.36 -41.65 9.26
N GLY A 526 11.75 -42.84 9.04
CA GLY A 526 12.45 -44.09 8.66
C GLY A 526 12.83 -44.18 7.18
N ASP A 527 12.35 -43.29 6.32
CA ASP A 527 12.60 -43.34 4.88
C ASP A 527 13.35 -42.07 4.37
N PRO A 528 14.68 -42.06 4.42
CA PRO A 528 15.49 -40.94 3.95
C PRO A 528 15.39 -40.70 2.44
N ALA A 529 15.09 -41.72 1.64
CA ALA A 529 14.95 -41.59 0.19
C ALA A 529 13.68 -40.79 -0.13
N ARG A 530 12.56 -41.12 0.52
CA ARG A 530 11.29 -40.38 0.39
C ARG A 530 11.43 -38.96 0.85
N ARG A 531 12.11 -38.69 1.98
CA ARG A 531 12.34 -37.29 2.44
C ARG A 531 13.16 -36.50 1.42
N ARG A 532 14.19 -37.10 0.80
CA ARG A 532 14.97 -36.42 -0.27
C ARG A 532 14.10 -36.10 -1.48
N GLU A 533 13.30 -37.05 -1.93
CA GLU A 533 12.37 -36.85 -3.05
C GLU A 533 11.37 -35.70 -2.77
N MET A 534 10.74 -35.69 -1.59
CA MET A 534 9.82 -34.64 -1.15
C MET A 534 10.51 -33.26 -1.13
N SER A 535 11.73 -33.19 -0.62
CA SER A 535 12.53 -31.96 -0.56
C SER A 535 12.85 -31.41 -1.96
N GLU A 536 13.30 -32.26 -2.88
CA GLU A 536 13.63 -31.88 -4.24
C GLU A 536 12.40 -31.36 -5.00
N LYS A 537 11.30 -32.12 -4.89
CA LYS A 537 10.02 -31.73 -5.48
C LYS A 537 9.53 -30.40 -4.91
N GLY A 538 9.62 -30.20 -3.59
CA GLY A 538 9.22 -28.95 -2.93
C GLY A 538 9.96 -27.75 -3.48
N ARG A 539 11.28 -27.79 -3.51
CA ARG A 539 12.12 -26.68 -4.01
C ARG A 539 11.96 -26.39 -5.51
N ARG A 540 11.56 -27.40 -6.30
CA ARG A 540 11.22 -27.18 -7.73
C ARG A 540 9.84 -26.55 -7.90
N LEU A 541 8.91 -26.88 -7.01
CA LEU A 541 7.55 -26.39 -7.06
C LEU A 541 7.42 -24.94 -6.55
N VAL A 542 8.13 -24.63 -5.45
CA VAL A 542 8.09 -23.32 -4.78
C VAL A 542 9.52 -22.83 -4.58
N ASP A 543 9.93 -21.87 -5.39
CA ASP A 543 11.28 -21.31 -5.37
C ASP A 543 11.44 -20.05 -4.49
N GLY A 544 10.37 -19.65 -3.79
CA GLY A 544 10.35 -18.45 -2.96
C GLY A 544 10.18 -17.13 -3.73
N MET A 545 10.10 -17.17 -5.06
CA MET A 545 10.02 -15.98 -5.92
C MET A 545 8.60 -15.49 -6.19
N GLY A 546 7.58 -16.07 -5.57
CA GLY A 546 6.17 -15.75 -5.84
C GLY A 546 5.82 -14.27 -5.60
N ALA A 547 6.37 -13.63 -4.56
CA ALA A 547 6.18 -12.21 -4.30
C ALA A 547 6.81 -11.34 -5.42
N THR A 548 7.98 -11.73 -5.93
CA THR A 548 8.66 -11.04 -7.04
C THR A 548 7.84 -11.15 -8.33
N ARG A 549 7.35 -12.36 -8.66
CA ARG A 549 6.48 -12.57 -9.84
C ARG A 549 5.18 -11.78 -9.72
N ALA A 550 4.56 -11.76 -8.55
CA ALA A 550 3.37 -10.95 -8.31
C ALA A 550 3.66 -9.45 -8.49
N ALA A 551 4.81 -8.96 -8.01
CA ALA A 551 5.24 -7.58 -8.20
C ALA A 551 5.49 -7.24 -9.68
N GLU A 552 6.09 -8.13 -10.45
CA GLU A 552 6.30 -7.97 -11.90
C GLU A 552 4.95 -7.86 -12.63
N VAL A 553 4.03 -8.77 -12.36
CA VAL A 553 2.66 -8.75 -12.92
C VAL A 553 1.95 -7.43 -12.59
N VAL A 554 2.06 -6.94 -11.36
CA VAL A 554 1.51 -5.65 -10.94
C VAL A 554 2.07 -4.51 -11.78
N LEU A 555 3.39 -4.44 -11.98
CA LEU A 555 4.04 -3.38 -12.74
C LEU A 555 3.71 -3.44 -14.24
N GLU A 556 3.67 -4.63 -14.82
CA GLU A 556 3.29 -4.81 -16.23
C GLU A 556 1.86 -4.36 -16.51
N SER A 557 0.95 -4.58 -15.55
CA SER A 557 -0.45 -4.17 -15.68
C SER A 557 -0.61 -2.63 -15.73
N ALA A 558 0.26 -1.90 -15.03
CA ALA A 558 0.30 -0.43 -15.11
C ALA A 558 0.74 0.07 -16.50
N GLN A 559 1.78 -0.54 -17.06
CA GLN A 559 2.35 -0.14 -18.36
C GLN A 559 1.40 -0.41 -19.53
N LYS A 560 0.66 -1.52 -19.50
CA LYS A 560 -0.35 -1.83 -20.54
C LYS A 560 -1.42 -0.74 -20.64
N LYS A 561 -1.87 -0.21 -19.51
CA LYS A 561 -2.89 0.83 -19.46
C LYS A 561 -2.41 2.17 -20.00
N GLU A 562 -1.15 2.56 -19.75
CA GLU A 562 -0.56 3.76 -20.34
C GLU A 562 -0.52 3.68 -21.87
N THR A 563 -0.21 2.51 -22.43
CA THR A 563 -0.17 2.30 -23.88
C THR A 563 -1.55 2.23 -24.53
N GLU A 564 -2.56 1.74 -23.84
CA GLU A 564 -3.95 1.72 -24.34
C GLU A 564 -4.63 3.10 -24.25
N GLY A 565 -4.37 3.86 -23.18
CA GLY A 565 -4.86 5.24 -23.02
C GLY A 565 -4.19 6.27 -23.94
N ALA A 566 -3.05 5.92 -24.56
CA ALA A 566 -2.29 6.77 -25.47
C ALA A 566 -2.61 6.53 -26.96
N ARG A 567 -3.54 5.60 -27.28
CA ARG A 567 -4.04 5.45 -28.67
C ARG A 567 -5.13 6.50 -28.92
N PRO A 568 -4.99 7.34 -30.00
CA PRO A 568 -5.87 8.48 -30.29
C PRO A 568 -7.31 8.03 -30.63
#